data_f2043907c25a89ea589623fc56f79436
#
_entry.id   f2043907c25a89ea589623fc56f79436
#
_cell.length_a   1.000
_cell.length_b   1.000
_cell.length_c   1.000
_cell.angle_alpha   90.00
_cell.angle_beta   90.00
_cell.angle_gamma   90.00
#
_symmetry.space_group_name_H-M   'P 1'
#
loop_
_entity.id
_entity.type
_entity.pdbx_description
1 polymer ?
#
loop_
_entity_poly.entity_id
_entity_poly.type
_entity_poly.pdbx_seq_one_letter_code
_entity_poly.pdbx_strand_id
1 'polypeptide(L)'
;RPFVPPIPGLETVERTFCFQTLSDASALAEALRPESRVLILGAGLTGVKCAEGIRGLCAQIAIADLAPRVLPAVLDDTAAAMVQARMEEKGVRFYLNDSAAAFRGNTARLQSGTELEFDVLVTAVGVRPNTQLVADAGGAVDRGILVDGRCATTLPDVYAAGDCAQGYDAVSGEKRMLPLWPNAMLQGETAGINMAGGRADYTQGIALNASGVFGLHMVTAGSYEGESFTVQRDGSYKRLVTADGVLKGVIMVGDVSRAGIYTD
;
A
#
# COMPACT_ATOMS: atom_id res chain seq x y z
N ARG A 1 -11.53 0.69 5.44
CA ARG A 1 -11.15 0.57 6.86
C ARG A 1 -9.85 -0.19 7.02
N PRO A 2 -9.03 0.09 8.06
CA PRO A 2 -7.84 -0.70 8.38
C PRO A 2 -8.21 -2.16 8.59
N PHE A 3 -7.32 -3.06 8.15
CA PHE A 3 -7.41 -4.46 8.52
C PHE A 3 -6.60 -4.72 9.79
N VAL A 4 -7.26 -5.20 10.82
CA VAL A 4 -6.61 -5.67 12.05
C VAL A 4 -6.56 -7.19 12.00
N PRO A 5 -5.36 -7.79 11.99
CA PRO A 5 -5.22 -9.25 11.89
C PRO A 5 -5.66 -9.91 13.19
N PRO A 6 -6.34 -11.07 13.11
CA PRO A 6 -6.78 -11.81 14.30
C PRO A 6 -5.61 -12.60 14.91
N ILE A 7 -4.64 -11.90 15.49
CA ILE A 7 -3.48 -12.51 16.14
C ILE A 7 -3.81 -12.74 17.62
N PRO A 8 -3.61 -13.96 18.16
CA PRO A 8 -3.84 -14.26 19.56
C PRO A 8 -3.11 -13.30 20.49
N GLY A 9 -3.80 -12.77 21.49
CA GLY A 9 -3.25 -11.86 22.50
C GLY A 9 -3.12 -10.40 22.02
N LEU A 10 -3.51 -10.05 20.81
CA LEU A 10 -3.45 -8.67 20.31
C LEU A 10 -4.25 -7.71 21.21
N GLU A 11 -5.37 -8.19 21.77
CA GLU A 11 -6.22 -7.46 22.71
C GLU A 11 -5.52 -7.14 24.06
N THR A 12 -4.40 -7.79 24.36
CA THR A 12 -3.61 -7.54 25.57
C THR A 12 -2.58 -6.42 25.41
N VAL A 13 -2.36 -5.96 24.18
CA VAL A 13 -1.41 -4.89 23.87
C VAL A 13 -2.00 -3.54 24.31
N GLU A 14 -1.28 -2.83 25.18
CA GLU A 14 -1.77 -1.58 25.77
C GLU A 14 -1.96 -0.44 24.78
N ARG A 15 -1.03 -0.31 23.81
CA ARG A 15 -0.98 0.79 22.86
C ARG A 15 -0.90 0.28 21.43
N THR A 16 -2.06 0.16 20.79
CA THR A 16 -2.17 -0.27 19.40
C THR A 16 -2.77 0.85 18.55
N PHE A 17 -2.13 1.12 17.41
CA PHE A 17 -2.53 2.14 16.45
C PHE A 17 -2.67 1.57 15.05
N CYS A 18 -3.54 2.18 14.25
CA CYS A 18 -3.49 2.13 12.79
C CYS A 18 -2.74 3.36 12.26
N PHE A 19 -2.45 3.40 10.95
CA PHE A 19 -1.83 4.56 10.32
C PHE A 19 -2.49 4.80 8.96
N GLN A 20 -3.70 5.36 8.97
CA GLN A 20 -4.51 5.54 7.76
C GLN A 20 -5.09 6.94 7.63
N THR A 21 -5.38 7.60 8.73
CA THR A 21 -5.94 8.95 8.77
C THR A 21 -4.95 9.92 9.43
N LEU A 22 -5.18 11.22 9.22
CA LEU A 22 -4.43 12.26 9.94
C LEU A 22 -4.61 12.12 11.46
N SER A 23 -5.82 11.76 11.90
CA SER A 23 -6.10 11.52 13.32
C SER A 23 -5.28 10.35 13.88
N ASP A 24 -5.12 9.26 13.12
CA ASP A 24 -4.27 8.14 13.52
C ASP A 24 -2.80 8.58 13.67
N ALA A 25 -2.30 9.35 12.69
CA ALA A 25 -0.93 9.84 12.70
C ALA A 25 -0.69 10.80 13.88
N SER A 26 -1.64 11.69 14.18
CA SER A 26 -1.56 12.62 15.31
C SER A 26 -1.58 11.86 16.65
N ALA A 27 -2.52 10.93 16.81
CA ALA A 27 -2.62 10.12 18.03
C ALA A 27 -1.37 9.27 18.26
N LEU A 28 -0.80 8.68 17.20
CA LEU A 28 0.47 7.95 17.29
C LEU A 28 1.61 8.89 17.72
N ALA A 29 1.75 10.06 17.10
CA ALA A 29 2.80 11.00 17.43
C ALA A 29 2.72 11.48 18.89
N GLU A 30 1.51 11.75 19.40
CA GLU A 30 1.29 12.14 20.82
C GLU A 30 1.60 11.01 21.81
N ALA A 31 1.40 9.76 21.40
CA ALA A 31 1.67 8.59 22.25
C ALA A 31 3.17 8.25 22.35
N LEU A 32 3.99 8.68 21.37
CA LEU A 32 5.42 8.37 21.33
C LEU A 32 6.23 9.18 22.35
N ARG A 33 7.32 8.60 22.81
CA ARG A 33 8.35 9.21 23.66
C ARG A 33 9.72 8.92 23.03
N PRO A 34 10.75 9.75 23.29
CA PRO A 34 12.10 9.55 22.73
C PRO A 34 12.67 8.15 22.98
N GLU A 35 12.32 7.50 24.10
CA GLU A 35 12.74 6.16 24.48
C GLU A 35 11.87 5.04 23.92
N SER A 36 10.73 5.35 23.32
CA SER A 36 9.76 4.34 22.81
C SER A 36 10.37 3.39 21.79
N ARG A 37 10.02 2.11 21.92
CA ARG A 37 10.26 1.05 20.94
C ARG A 37 8.96 0.80 20.19
N VAL A 38 8.98 0.95 18.87
CA VAL A 38 7.80 0.78 18.03
C VAL A 38 7.93 -0.50 17.20
N LEU A 39 6.93 -1.36 17.27
CA LEU A 39 6.76 -2.49 16.36
C LEU A 39 5.69 -2.14 15.33
N ILE A 40 6.02 -2.25 14.05
CA ILE A 40 5.10 -2.06 12.94
C ILE A 40 4.86 -3.43 12.30
N LEU A 41 3.61 -3.85 12.18
CA LEU A 41 3.22 -5.01 11.38
C LEU A 41 2.87 -4.53 9.98
N GLY A 42 3.63 -5.01 8.99
CA GLY A 42 3.46 -4.69 7.58
C GLY A 42 4.58 -3.80 7.02
N ALA A 43 5.28 -4.32 6.02
CA ALA A 43 6.34 -3.64 5.25
C ALA A 43 5.83 -3.04 3.92
N GLY A 44 4.52 -2.84 3.78
CA GLY A 44 3.88 -2.14 2.67
C GLY A 44 4.06 -0.62 2.75
N LEU A 45 3.49 0.11 1.79
CA LEU A 45 3.61 1.58 1.71
C LEU A 45 3.21 2.28 3.02
N THR A 46 2.12 1.85 3.66
CA THR A 46 1.65 2.43 4.92
C THR A 46 2.67 2.24 6.05
N GLY A 47 3.18 1.02 6.24
CA GLY A 47 4.16 0.74 7.31
C GLY A 47 5.49 1.43 7.10
N VAL A 48 5.98 1.47 5.86
CA VAL A 48 7.22 2.17 5.48
C VAL A 48 7.08 3.69 5.70
N LYS A 49 5.94 4.29 5.31
CA LYS A 49 5.70 5.73 5.54
C LYS A 49 5.46 6.05 7.01
N CYS A 50 4.84 5.15 7.76
CA CYS A 50 4.74 5.28 9.21
C CYS A 50 6.14 5.32 9.86
N ALA A 51 7.00 4.36 9.52
CA ALA A 51 8.37 4.31 10.03
C ALA A 51 9.17 5.58 9.73
N GLU A 52 9.06 6.09 8.49
CA GLU A 52 9.68 7.37 8.12
C GLU A 52 9.16 8.53 8.96
N GLY A 53 7.83 8.64 9.10
CA GLY A 53 7.19 9.75 9.82
C GLY A 53 7.53 9.80 11.30
N ILE A 54 7.70 8.63 11.95
CA ILE A 54 7.96 8.56 13.39
C ILE A 54 9.45 8.45 13.75
N ARG A 55 10.36 8.36 12.77
CA ARG A 55 11.80 8.07 13.03
C ARG A 55 12.47 9.04 13.99
N GLY A 56 12.03 10.28 14.02
CA GLY A 56 12.56 11.30 14.93
C GLY A 56 11.87 11.35 16.31
N LEU A 57 10.83 10.53 16.53
CA LEU A 57 9.96 10.60 17.71
C LEU A 57 10.19 9.43 18.70
N CYS A 58 11.00 8.42 18.33
CA CYS A 58 11.18 7.21 19.13
C CYS A 58 12.60 6.66 18.99
N ALA A 59 13.02 5.82 19.96
CA ALA A 59 14.35 5.22 20.01
C ALA A 59 14.54 4.15 18.93
N GLN A 60 13.57 3.25 18.79
CA GLN A 60 13.68 2.06 17.95
C GLN A 60 12.43 1.87 17.11
N ILE A 61 12.63 1.42 15.87
CA ILE A 61 11.57 0.99 14.97
C ILE A 61 11.92 -0.39 14.44
N ALA A 62 11.00 -1.34 14.61
CA ALA A 62 11.06 -2.65 14.01
C ALA A 62 9.84 -2.84 13.09
N ILE A 63 10.04 -3.42 11.91
CA ILE A 63 8.98 -3.79 10.98
C ILE A 63 9.00 -5.30 10.80
N ALA A 64 7.85 -5.96 11.00
CA ALA A 64 7.68 -7.39 10.73
C ALA A 64 6.66 -7.58 9.60
N ASP A 65 6.98 -8.45 8.64
CA ASP A 65 6.10 -8.77 7.51
C ASP A 65 6.31 -10.21 7.04
N LEU A 66 5.21 -10.89 6.69
CA LEU A 66 5.24 -12.22 6.07
C LEU A 66 5.90 -12.23 4.69
N ALA A 67 5.92 -11.11 4.01
CA ALA A 67 6.57 -10.98 2.72
C ALA A 67 8.11 -11.05 2.82
N PRO A 68 8.79 -11.56 1.77
CA PRO A 68 10.26 -11.69 1.77
C PRO A 68 11.00 -10.37 1.58
N ARG A 69 10.31 -9.28 1.28
CA ARG A 69 10.91 -7.97 0.99
C ARG A 69 9.99 -6.82 1.36
N VAL A 70 10.56 -5.64 1.48
CA VAL A 70 9.80 -4.39 1.67
C VAL A 70 9.04 -4.03 0.39
N LEU A 71 7.87 -3.38 0.53
CA LEU A 71 7.04 -2.92 -0.57
C LEU A 71 6.73 -4.01 -1.62
N PRO A 72 6.34 -5.23 -1.20
CA PRO A 72 6.29 -6.41 -2.07
C PRO A 72 5.27 -6.28 -3.21
N ALA A 73 4.26 -5.43 -3.05
CA ALA A 73 3.22 -5.20 -4.05
C ALA A 73 3.65 -4.25 -5.18
N VAL A 74 4.73 -3.48 -5.00
CA VAL A 74 5.11 -2.41 -5.92
C VAL A 74 6.58 -2.46 -6.36
N LEU A 75 7.44 -3.21 -5.68
CA LEU A 75 8.86 -3.32 -6.00
C LEU A 75 9.27 -4.77 -6.28
N ASP A 76 10.23 -4.94 -7.18
CA ASP A 76 10.98 -6.19 -7.33
C ASP A 76 12.10 -6.29 -6.27
N ASP A 77 12.84 -7.42 -6.29
CA ASP A 77 13.85 -7.70 -5.27
C ASP A 77 14.97 -6.65 -5.23
N THR A 78 15.43 -6.19 -6.40
CA THR A 78 16.51 -5.20 -6.50
C THR A 78 16.08 -3.84 -5.96
N ALA A 79 14.93 -3.36 -6.39
CA ALA A 79 14.38 -2.09 -5.92
C ALA A 79 14.04 -2.13 -4.43
N ALA A 80 13.46 -3.24 -3.96
CA ALA A 80 13.14 -3.44 -2.55
C ALA A 80 14.39 -3.45 -1.67
N ALA A 81 15.47 -4.11 -2.10
CA ALA A 81 16.73 -4.12 -1.37
C ALA A 81 17.32 -2.70 -1.22
N MET A 82 17.22 -1.85 -2.24
CA MET A 82 17.68 -0.46 -2.16
C MET A 82 16.88 0.35 -1.12
N VAL A 83 15.55 0.19 -1.09
CA VAL A 83 14.69 0.86 -0.11
C VAL A 83 14.96 0.33 1.30
N GLN A 84 15.09 -0.99 1.46
CA GLN A 84 15.41 -1.62 2.74
C GLN A 84 16.74 -1.11 3.30
N ALA A 85 17.80 -1.13 2.50
CA ALA A 85 19.12 -0.63 2.88
C ALA A 85 19.06 0.84 3.33
N ARG A 86 18.32 1.70 2.61
CA ARG A 86 18.12 3.09 2.99
C ARG A 86 17.42 3.23 4.35
N MET A 87 16.43 2.39 4.63
CA MET A 87 15.72 2.41 5.93
C MET A 87 16.60 1.86 7.06
N GLU A 88 17.39 0.83 6.81
CA GLU A 88 18.34 0.25 7.77
C GLU A 88 19.45 1.26 8.13
N GLU A 89 19.96 2.03 7.16
CA GLU A 89 20.86 3.16 7.41
C GLU A 89 20.26 4.20 8.36
N LYS A 90 18.94 4.33 8.36
CA LYS A 90 18.20 5.21 9.27
C LYS A 90 17.80 4.53 10.59
N GLY A 91 18.28 3.30 10.83
CA GLY A 91 18.06 2.57 12.07
C GLY A 91 16.72 1.86 12.19
N VAL A 92 16.03 1.59 11.09
CA VAL A 92 14.86 0.70 11.06
C VAL A 92 15.35 -0.74 10.98
N ARG A 93 14.79 -1.63 11.80
CA ARG A 93 15.07 -3.07 11.77
C ARG A 93 13.95 -3.81 11.07
N PHE A 94 14.30 -4.85 10.29
CA PHE A 94 13.33 -5.66 9.57
C PHE A 94 13.34 -7.12 10.04
N TYR A 95 12.15 -7.69 10.14
CA TYR A 95 11.86 -9.11 10.33
C TYR A 95 10.94 -9.54 9.18
N LEU A 96 11.56 -9.87 8.04
CA LEU A 96 10.88 -10.29 6.82
C LEU A 96 10.78 -11.82 6.75
N ASN A 97 9.85 -12.36 5.96
CA ASN A 97 9.43 -13.76 6.00
C ASN A 97 8.98 -14.18 7.40
N ASP A 98 8.55 -13.23 8.22
CA ASP A 98 8.20 -13.45 9.61
C ASP A 98 7.13 -12.46 10.05
N SER A 99 6.30 -12.83 11.00
CA SER A 99 5.30 -11.94 11.55
C SER A 99 4.90 -12.38 12.95
N ALA A 100 4.16 -11.52 13.65
CA ALA A 100 3.67 -11.86 14.97
C ALA A 100 2.73 -13.08 14.91
N ALA A 101 3.07 -14.12 15.64
CA ALA A 101 2.25 -15.33 15.84
C ALA A 101 1.34 -15.16 17.08
N ALA A 102 1.79 -14.44 18.10
CA ALA A 102 1.03 -14.15 19.31
C ALA A 102 1.60 -12.94 20.04
N PHE A 103 0.77 -12.32 20.86
CA PHE A 103 1.16 -11.26 21.80
C PHE A 103 0.94 -11.70 23.25
N ARG A 104 1.78 -11.20 24.13
CA ARG A 104 1.59 -11.23 25.59
C ARG A 104 1.92 -9.84 26.13
N GLY A 105 0.90 -9.02 26.36
CA GLY A 105 1.11 -7.60 26.62
C GLY A 105 1.98 -6.97 25.52
N ASN A 106 3.02 -6.28 25.91
CA ASN A 106 3.93 -5.58 25.00
C ASN A 106 5.11 -6.45 24.51
N THR A 107 4.92 -7.76 24.42
CA THR A 107 5.86 -8.70 23.80
C THR A 107 5.19 -9.42 22.65
N ALA A 108 5.78 -9.34 21.46
CA ALA A 108 5.38 -10.10 20.28
C ALA A 108 6.27 -11.32 20.13
N ARG A 109 5.68 -12.51 20.01
CA ARG A 109 6.37 -13.72 19.57
C ARG A 109 6.14 -13.89 18.08
N LEU A 110 7.21 -13.84 17.31
CA LEU A 110 7.17 -14.05 15.86
C LEU A 110 7.02 -15.55 15.52
N GLN A 111 6.69 -15.84 14.25
CA GLN A 111 6.55 -17.22 13.75
C GLN A 111 7.87 -17.99 13.83
N SER A 112 9.01 -17.31 13.67
CA SER A 112 10.37 -17.87 13.87
C SER A 112 10.68 -18.28 15.31
N GLY A 113 9.86 -17.84 16.27
CA GLY A 113 10.11 -17.99 17.70
C GLY A 113 10.85 -16.81 18.32
N THR A 114 11.27 -15.81 17.55
CA THR A 114 11.88 -14.58 18.05
C THR A 114 10.88 -13.80 18.90
N GLU A 115 11.31 -13.32 20.08
CA GLU A 115 10.50 -12.44 20.91
C GLU A 115 10.98 -10.99 20.77
N LEU A 116 10.04 -10.09 20.56
CA LEU A 116 10.27 -8.65 20.40
C LEU A 116 9.49 -7.89 21.47
N GLU A 117 10.20 -7.18 22.31
CA GLU A 117 9.62 -6.22 23.25
C GLU A 117 9.40 -4.88 22.54
N PHE A 118 8.26 -4.27 22.78
CA PHE A 118 7.89 -2.97 22.22
C PHE A 118 7.01 -2.19 23.21
N ASP A 119 6.89 -0.90 23.02
CA ASP A 119 6.04 -0.01 23.83
C ASP A 119 4.80 0.44 23.08
N VAL A 120 4.88 0.44 21.73
CA VAL A 120 3.79 0.85 20.82
C VAL A 120 3.74 -0.12 19.64
N LEU A 121 2.54 -0.58 19.32
CA LEU A 121 2.26 -1.40 18.15
C LEU A 121 1.53 -0.59 17.09
N VAL A 122 1.97 -0.69 15.84
CA VAL A 122 1.25 -0.15 14.67
C VAL A 122 0.86 -1.28 13.74
N THR A 123 -0.44 -1.38 13.42
CA THR A 123 -0.95 -2.34 12.44
C THR A 123 -1.09 -1.68 11.07
N ALA A 124 -0.25 -2.07 10.11
CA ALA A 124 -0.18 -1.54 8.75
C ALA A 124 -0.25 -2.66 7.69
N VAL A 125 -1.01 -3.73 7.97
CA VAL A 125 -1.12 -4.94 7.14
C VAL A 125 -2.21 -4.86 6.06
N GLY A 126 -2.58 -3.65 5.68
CA GLY A 126 -3.51 -3.37 4.59
C GLY A 126 -4.87 -2.88 5.05
N VAL A 127 -5.77 -2.77 4.07
CA VAL A 127 -7.11 -2.21 4.22
C VAL A 127 -8.14 -3.16 3.63
N ARG A 128 -9.38 -3.02 4.09
CA ARG A 128 -10.54 -3.68 3.50
C ARG A 128 -11.53 -2.62 3.01
N PRO A 129 -12.00 -2.71 1.77
CA PRO A 129 -13.03 -1.82 1.26
C PRO A 129 -14.34 -1.97 2.05
N ASN A 130 -15.08 -0.87 2.18
CA ASN A 130 -16.40 -0.88 2.79
C ASN A 130 -17.46 -1.18 1.72
N THR A 131 -17.78 -2.46 1.55
CA THR A 131 -18.72 -2.94 0.52
C THR A 131 -20.09 -3.29 1.08
N GLN A 132 -20.23 -3.33 2.41
CA GLN A 132 -21.39 -3.89 3.10
C GLN A 132 -22.71 -3.22 2.69
N LEU A 133 -22.74 -1.90 2.53
CA LEU A 133 -23.92 -1.16 2.15
C LEU A 133 -24.51 -1.63 0.80
N VAL A 134 -23.64 -1.91 -0.18
CA VAL A 134 -24.05 -2.42 -1.49
C VAL A 134 -24.40 -3.90 -1.43
N ALA A 135 -23.62 -4.70 -0.69
CA ALA A 135 -23.89 -6.11 -0.50
C ALA A 135 -25.26 -6.36 0.18
N ASP A 136 -25.59 -5.62 1.24
CA ASP A 136 -26.87 -5.73 1.97
C ASP A 136 -28.06 -5.34 1.10
N ALA A 137 -27.84 -4.44 0.13
CA ALA A 137 -28.86 -4.06 -0.86
C ALA A 137 -28.98 -5.07 -2.03
N GLY A 138 -28.20 -6.15 -2.03
CA GLY A 138 -28.19 -7.17 -3.08
C GLY A 138 -27.32 -6.85 -4.30
N GLY A 139 -26.45 -5.85 -4.21
CA GLY A 139 -25.49 -5.50 -5.24
C GLY A 139 -24.29 -6.45 -5.27
N ALA A 140 -23.70 -6.63 -6.44
CA ALA A 140 -22.57 -7.52 -6.62
C ALA A 140 -21.27 -6.94 -6.04
N VAL A 141 -20.59 -7.74 -5.21
CA VAL A 141 -19.32 -7.43 -4.60
C VAL A 141 -18.37 -8.63 -4.72
N ASP A 142 -17.07 -8.36 -4.81
CA ASP A 142 -15.99 -9.34 -4.73
C ASP A 142 -14.95 -8.79 -3.74
N ARG A 143 -13.76 -8.46 -4.15
CA ARG A 143 -12.79 -7.72 -3.32
C ARG A 143 -13.23 -6.28 -3.06
N GLY A 144 -13.97 -5.68 -4.01
CA GLY A 144 -14.61 -4.38 -3.94
C GLY A 144 -16.02 -4.45 -4.54
N ILE A 145 -16.71 -3.33 -4.60
CA ILE A 145 -18.00 -3.19 -5.30
C ILE A 145 -17.73 -3.33 -6.80
N LEU A 146 -18.41 -4.27 -7.46
CA LEU A 146 -18.29 -4.45 -8.90
C LEU A 146 -18.98 -3.31 -9.64
N VAL A 147 -18.24 -2.65 -10.52
CA VAL A 147 -18.77 -1.57 -11.36
C VAL A 147 -18.50 -1.85 -12.84
N ASP A 148 -19.30 -1.24 -13.71
CA ASP A 148 -19.04 -1.20 -15.15
C ASP A 148 -18.11 -0.03 -15.54
N GLY A 149 -17.88 0.18 -16.84
CA GLY A 149 -17.05 1.29 -17.35
C GLY A 149 -17.62 2.68 -17.01
N ARG A 150 -18.89 2.78 -16.66
CA ARG A 150 -19.55 4.02 -16.24
C ARG A 150 -19.52 4.24 -14.74
N CYS A 151 -18.85 3.40 -13.99
CA CYS A 151 -18.84 3.30 -12.52
C CYS A 151 -20.22 2.98 -11.91
N ALA A 152 -21.17 2.45 -12.72
CA ALA A 152 -22.45 1.97 -12.24
C ALA A 152 -22.29 0.58 -11.59
N THR A 153 -22.95 0.38 -10.46
CA THR A 153 -23.03 -0.93 -9.79
C THR A 153 -24.10 -1.81 -10.44
N THR A 154 -24.30 -3.01 -9.94
CA THR A 154 -25.41 -3.89 -10.37
C THR A 154 -26.77 -3.46 -9.84
N LEU A 155 -26.82 -2.48 -8.94
CA LEU A 155 -28.07 -1.90 -8.44
C LEU A 155 -28.48 -0.71 -9.34
N PRO A 156 -29.80 -0.57 -9.66
CA PRO A 156 -30.27 0.57 -10.42
C PRO A 156 -29.92 1.91 -9.74
N ASP A 157 -29.43 2.87 -10.51
CA ASP A 157 -29.11 4.24 -10.08
C ASP A 157 -28.09 4.36 -8.93
N VAL A 158 -27.30 3.29 -8.68
CA VAL A 158 -26.25 3.28 -7.67
C VAL A 158 -24.89 3.20 -8.35
N TYR A 159 -24.01 4.11 -7.99
CA TYR A 159 -22.63 4.22 -8.49
C TYR A 159 -21.64 4.01 -7.35
N ALA A 160 -20.43 3.53 -7.69
CA ALA A 160 -19.33 3.41 -6.74
C ALA A 160 -18.00 3.84 -7.37
N ALA A 161 -17.16 4.49 -6.56
CA ALA A 161 -15.88 5.02 -7.00
C ALA A 161 -14.84 4.98 -5.87
N GLY A 162 -13.55 4.98 -6.22
CA GLY A 162 -12.43 5.00 -5.29
C GLY A 162 -12.14 3.64 -4.67
N ASP A 163 -11.56 3.66 -3.46
CA ASP A 163 -11.02 2.48 -2.77
C ASP A 163 -12.05 1.38 -2.43
N CYS A 164 -13.33 1.64 -2.60
CA CYS A 164 -14.37 0.63 -2.42
C CYS A 164 -14.80 -0.05 -3.75
N ALA A 165 -14.44 0.53 -4.90
CA ALA A 165 -14.85 0.05 -6.22
C ALA A 165 -13.76 -0.78 -6.90
N GLN A 166 -14.21 -1.79 -7.66
CA GLN A 166 -13.35 -2.64 -8.48
C GLN A 166 -13.50 -2.20 -9.95
N GLY A 167 -12.59 -1.28 -10.34
CA GLY A 167 -12.63 -0.62 -11.64
C GLY A 167 -11.73 -1.29 -12.68
N TYR A 168 -11.82 -0.80 -13.92
CA TYR A 168 -11.01 -1.27 -15.05
C TYR A 168 -9.54 -0.83 -14.90
N ASP A 169 -8.62 -1.77 -15.09
CA ASP A 169 -7.19 -1.53 -15.20
C ASP A 169 -6.79 -1.56 -16.70
N ALA A 170 -6.34 -0.42 -17.21
CA ALA A 170 -5.98 -0.27 -18.62
C ALA A 170 -4.75 -1.10 -19.03
N VAL A 171 -3.91 -1.51 -18.08
CA VAL A 171 -2.70 -2.30 -18.35
C VAL A 171 -3.02 -3.77 -18.49
N SER A 172 -3.80 -4.35 -17.55
CA SER A 172 -4.19 -5.76 -17.57
C SER A 172 -5.43 -6.06 -18.41
N GLY A 173 -6.27 -5.04 -18.66
CA GLY A 173 -7.58 -5.23 -19.28
C GLY A 173 -8.64 -5.82 -18.36
N GLU A 174 -8.34 -5.97 -17.09
CA GLU A 174 -9.19 -6.63 -16.08
C GLU A 174 -9.81 -5.62 -15.12
N LYS A 175 -10.87 -6.04 -14.43
CA LYS A 175 -11.41 -5.31 -13.28
C LYS A 175 -10.68 -5.69 -12.01
N ARG A 176 -10.08 -4.69 -11.35
CA ARG A 176 -9.33 -4.91 -10.11
C ARG A 176 -9.40 -3.71 -9.17
N MET A 177 -8.98 -3.92 -7.94
CA MET A 177 -8.81 -2.84 -6.98
C MET A 177 -7.61 -2.00 -7.37
N LEU A 178 -7.84 -0.70 -7.55
CA LEU A 178 -6.80 0.30 -7.81
C LEU A 178 -6.91 1.43 -6.76
N PRO A 179 -6.61 1.16 -5.47
CA PRO A 179 -6.84 2.09 -4.37
C PRO A 179 -5.78 3.20 -4.37
N LEU A 180 -5.88 4.08 -5.34
CA LEU A 180 -4.98 5.20 -5.57
C LEU A 180 -5.78 6.47 -5.84
N TRP A 181 -5.33 7.56 -5.28
CA TRP A 181 -6.04 8.84 -5.37
C TRP A 181 -6.38 9.29 -6.82
N PRO A 182 -5.46 9.21 -7.81
CA PRO A 182 -5.82 9.57 -9.19
C PRO A 182 -6.98 8.72 -9.74
N ASN A 183 -6.96 7.42 -9.48
CA ASN A 183 -8.03 6.52 -9.92
C ASN A 183 -9.36 6.83 -9.22
N ALA A 184 -9.32 7.11 -7.92
CA ALA A 184 -10.52 7.49 -7.16
C ALA A 184 -11.15 8.78 -7.70
N MET A 185 -10.32 9.75 -8.08
CA MET A 185 -10.77 11.01 -8.67
C MET A 185 -11.40 10.81 -10.06
N LEU A 186 -10.75 10.06 -10.95
CA LEU A 186 -11.27 9.76 -12.28
C LEU A 186 -12.56 8.93 -12.23
N GLN A 187 -12.64 7.94 -11.34
CA GLN A 187 -13.86 7.18 -11.12
C GLN A 187 -14.98 8.06 -10.58
N GLY A 188 -14.67 8.93 -9.61
CA GLY A 188 -15.65 9.86 -9.02
C GLY A 188 -16.20 10.85 -10.06
N GLU A 189 -15.36 11.39 -10.92
CA GLU A 189 -15.75 12.27 -12.03
C GLU A 189 -16.65 11.51 -13.02
N THR A 190 -16.24 10.29 -13.44
CA THR A 190 -17.03 9.44 -14.33
C THR A 190 -18.40 9.13 -13.73
N ALA A 191 -18.45 8.73 -12.45
CA ALA A 191 -19.70 8.46 -11.75
C ALA A 191 -20.59 9.72 -11.70
N GLY A 192 -20.02 10.88 -11.33
CA GLY A 192 -20.76 12.14 -11.21
C GLY A 192 -21.38 12.59 -12.53
N ILE A 193 -20.65 12.50 -13.64
CA ILE A 193 -21.17 12.81 -14.99
C ILE A 193 -22.35 11.90 -15.33
N ASN A 194 -22.22 10.59 -15.09
CA ASN A 194 -23.27 9.62 -15.41
C ASN A 194 -24.50 9.79 -14.51
N MET A 195 -24.32 10.08 -13.22
CA MET A 195 -25.41 10.40 -12.28
C MET A 195 -26.18 11.65 -12.70
N ALA A 196 -25.52 12.62 -13.30
CA ALA A 196 -26.13 13.85 -13.83
C ALA A 196 -26.83 13.67 -15.18
N GLY A 197 -26.91 12.43 -15.70
CA GLY A 197 -27.55 12.14 -16.99
C GLY A 197 -26.61 12.34 -18.21
N GLY A 198 -25.33 12.64 -17.97
CA GLY A 198 -24.29 12.68 -19.00
C GLY A 198 -23.81 11.28 -19.42
N ARG A 199 -22.71 11.24 -20.17
CA ARG A 199 -22.08 9.98 -20.60
C ARG A 199 -20.56 10.08 -20.50
N ALA A 200 -19.96 9.26 -19.64
CA ALA A 200 -18.53 9.13 -19.48
C ALA A 200 -18.16 7.66 -19.18
N ASP A 201 -16.97 7.25 -19.61
CA ASP A 201 -16.42 5.92 -19.37
C ASP A 201 -15.05 6.03 -18.70
N TYR A 202 -14.84 5.27 -17.63
CA TYR A 202 -13.57 5.11 -16.93
C TYR A 202 -12.72 4.05 -17.64
N THR A 203 -11.72 4.50 -18.40
CA THR A 203 -10.87 3.64 -19.25
C THR A 203 -9.38 3.76 -18.95
N GLN A 204 -9.00 4.64 -18.02
CA GLN A 204 -7.61 5.06 -17.78
C GLN A 204 -7.05 4.61 -16.42
N GLY A 205 -7.64 3.58 -15.81
CA GLY A 205 -7.17 3.06 -14.54
C GLY A 205 -5.77 2.47 -14.65
N ILE A 206 -4.82 2.98 -13.89
CA ILE A 206 -3.44 2.47 -13.82
C ILE A 206 -3.00 2.38 -12.36
N ALA A 207 -2.32 1.28 -12.02
CA ALA A 207 -1.58 1.19 -10.78
C ALA A 207 -0.32 2.05 -10.89
N LEU A 208 -0.34 3.28 -10.37
CA LEU A 208 0.79 4.22 -10.41
C LEU A 208 1.09 4.71 -9.00
N ASN A 209 2.33 4.51 -8.54
CA ASN A 209 2.80 5.00 -7.26
C ASN A 209 4.03 5.90 -7.47
N ALA A 210 4.00 7.10 -6.91
CA ALA A 210 5.15 7.98 -6.79
C ALA A 210 5.34 8.31 -5.30
N SER A 211 6.47 7.94 -4.74
CA SER A 211 6.75 8.11 -3.32
C SER A 211 8.24 8.32 -3.08
N GLY A 212 8.58 8.78 -1.88
CA GLY A 212 9.94 8.81 -1.38
C GLY A 212 10.02 8.13 -0.01
N VAL A 213 11.14 7.52 0.30
CA VAL A 213 11.43 6.89 1.59
C VAL A 213 12.79 7.35 2.05
N PHE A 214 12.86 8.14 3.10
CA PHE A 214 14.09 8.76 3.61
C PHE A 214 14.94 9.44 2.52
N GLY A 215 14.29 10.17 1.62
CA GLY A 215 14.92 10.88 0.52
C GLY A 215 15.30 10.00 -0.68
N LEU A 216 15.04 8.71 -0.66
CA LEU A 216 15.14 7.83 -1.82
C LEU A 216 13.80 7.84 -2.57
N HIS A 217 13.77 8.48 -3.72
CA HIS A 217 12.57 8.59 -4.54
C HIS A 217 12.30 7.32 -5.34
N MET A 218 11.03 6.99 -5.55
CA MET A 218 10.61 5.87 -6.36
C MET A 218 9.34 6.20 -7.15
N VAL A 219 9.25 5.67 -8.36
CA VAL A 219 8.06 5.67 -9.20
C VAL A 219 7.85 4.26 -9.74
N THR A 220 6.61 3.77 -9.63
CA THR A 220 6.22 2.47 -10.16
C THR A 220 4.90 2.60 -10.88
N ALA A 221 4.75 1.96 -12.03
CA ALA A 221 3.50 1.95 -12.76
C ALA A 221 3.28 0.62 -13.49
N GLY A 222 2.01 0.27 -13.66
CA GLY A 222 1.55 -0.81 -14.52
C GLY A 222 1.82 -2.22 -13.99
N SER A 223 2.16 -3.13 -14.89
CA SER A 223 2.41 -4.55 -14.64
C SER A 223 3.90 -4.87 -14.66
N TYR A 224 4.30 -5.87 -13.89
CA TYR A 224 5.69 -6.36 -13.85
C TYR A 224 5.87 -7.70 -14.56
N GLU A 225 4.85 -8.15 -15.30
CA GLU A 225 4.85 -9.37 -16.10
C GLU A 225 5.19 -9.04 -17.56
N GLY A 226 6.20 -9.73 -18.11
CA GLY A 226 6.67 -9.54 -19.48
C GLY A 226 8.19 -9.53 -19.59
N GLU A 227 8.68 -9.12 -20.75
CA GLU A 227 10.12 -8.94 -21.01
C GLU A 227 10.62 -7.72 -20.25
N SER A 228 11.76 -7.88 -19.58
CA SER A 228 12.33 -6.82 -18.73
C SER A 228 13.63 -6.28 -19.28
N PHE A 229 13.74 -4.96 -19.33
CA PHE A 229 14.97 -4.24 -19.54
C PHE A 229 15.35 -3.48 -18.26
N THR A 230 16.55 -3.75 -17.72
CA THR A 230 17.00 -3.17 -16.45
C THR A 230 18.28 -2.37 -16.64
N VAL A 231 18.37 -1.24 -15.94
CA VAL A 231 19.57 -0.44 -15.79
C VAL A 231 19.80 -0.17 -14.31
N GLN A 232 20.97 -0.52 -13.81
CA GLN A 232 21.39 -0.19 -12.45
C GLN A 232 22.68 0.63 -12.53
N ARG A 233 22.70 1.75 -11.81
CA ARG A 233 23.85 2.64 -11.64
C ARG A 233 23.93 3.04 -10.17
N ASP A 234 25.03 3.68 -9.78
CA ASP A 234 25.23 4.12 -8.39
C ASP A 234 24.00 4.87 -7.85
N GLY A 235 23.36 4.28 -6.83
CA GLY A 235 22.20 4.84 -6.16
C GLY A 235 20.89 4.86 -6.97
N SER A 236 20.84 4.27 -8.18
CA SER A 236 19.63 4.25 -8.99
C SER A 236 19.39 2.91 -9.68
N TYR A 237 18.10 2.58 -9.82
CA TYR A 237 17.61 1.39 -10.52
C TYR A 237 16.42 1.76 -11.40
N LYS A 238 16.41 1.24 -12.62
CA LYS A 238 15.28 1.35 -13.54
C LYS A 238 15.01 -0.01 -14.18
N ARG A 239 13.75 -0.42 -14.15
CA ARG A 239 13.25 -1.60 -14.86
C ARG A 239 12.05 -1.16 -15.72
N LEU A 240 12.11 -1.46 -17.00
CA LEU A 240 11.01 -1.34 -17.95
C LEU A 240 10.51 -2.74 -18.26
N VAL A 241 9.20 -2.91 -18.32
CA VAL A 241 8.57 -4.18 -18.66
C VAL A 241 7.72 -4.00 -19.91
N THR A 242 7.95 -4.84 -20.91
CA THR A 242 7.22 -4.82 -22.17
C THR A 242 6.52 -6.15 -22.42
N ALA A 243 5.36 -6.09 -23.06
CA ALA A 243 4.69 -7.27 -23.60
C ALA A 243 4.15 -6.89 -25.01
N ASP A 244 4.39 -7.76 -25.99
CA ASP A 244 4.01 -7.55 -27.40
C ASP A 244 4.52 -6.21 -27.96
N GLY A 245 5.74 -5.80 -27.56
CA GLY A 245 6.36 -4.55 -27.99
C GLY A 245 5.78 -3.27 -27.36
N VAL A 246 4.84 -3.41 -26.40
CA VAL A 246 4.21 -2.29 -25.70
C VAL A 246 4.76 -2.20 -24.26
N LEU A 247 5.07 -0.98 -23.80
CA LEU A 247 5.46 -0.75 -22.41
C LEU A 247 4.25 -1.04 -21.51
N LYS A 248 4.41 -1.97 -20.56
CA LYS A 248 3.38 -2.41 -19.62
C LYS A 248 3.68 -2.03 -18.18
N GLY A 249 4.92 -1.79 -17.84
CA GLY A 249 5.28 -1.43 -16.48
C GLY A 249 6.64 -0.79 -16.34
N VAL A 250 6.81 -0.06 -15.25
CA VAL A 250 8.07 0.59 -14.90
C VAL A 250 8.29 0.56 -13.38
N ILE A 251 9.54 0.32 -13.00
CA ILE A 251 10.04 0.55 -11.63
C ILE A 251 11.24 1.48 -11.76
N MET A 252 11.22 2.59 -11.02
CA MET A 252 12.33 3.51 -10.89
C MET A 252 12.60 3.78 -9.42
N VAL A 253 13.85 3.68 -8.99
CA VAL A 253 14.31 4.00 -7.63
C VAL A 253 15.58 4.84 -7.74
N GLY A 254 15.69 5.88 -6.93
CA GLY A 254 16.80 6.84 -6.93
C GLY A 254 16.58 7.95 -7.95
N ASP A 255 17.13 7.80 -9.16
CA ASP A 255 16.88 8.75 -10.25
C ASP A 255 15.51 8.46 -10.90
N VAL A 256 14.52 9.26 -10.54
CA VAL A 256 13.17 9.24 -11.09
C VAL A 256 12.95 10.34 -12.15
N SER A 257 14.01 11.00 -12.58
CA SER A 257 13.93 11.96 -13.68
C SER A 257 13.34 11.30 -14.92
N ARG A 258 12.47 12.04 -15.63
CA ARG A 258 11.74 11.55 -16.82
C ARG A 258 10.70 10.44 -16.53
N ALA A 259 10.28 10.24 -15.27
CA ALA A 259 9.23 9.25 -14.98
C ALA A 259 7.97 9.48 -15.83
N GLY A 260 7.55 10.73 -16.05
CA GLY A 260 6.40 11.08 -16.87
C GLY A 260 6.46 10.52 -18.31
N ILE A 261 7.65 10.34 -18.89
CA ILE A 261 7.78 9.75 -20.25
C ILE A 261 7.34 8.27 -20.27
N TYR A 262 7.40 7.60 -19.11
CA TYR A 262 7.08 6.17 -19.00
C TYR A 262 5.70 5.92 -18.41
N THR A 263 5.01 6.97 -17.95
CA THR A 263 3.71 6.88 -17.27
C THR A 263 2.58 7.56 -18.04
N ASP A 264 2.90 8.30 -19.11
CA ASP A 264 1.95 8.83 -20.09
C ASP A 264 1.65 7.77 -21.16
#